data_d1f2ba58042858ad1a38b62c3d1b51c6
#
_entry.id   d1f2ba58042858ad1a38b62c3d1b51c6
#
_cell.length_a   1.000
_cell.length_b   1.000
_cell.length_c   1.000
_cell.angle_alpha   90.00
_cell.angle_beta   90.00
_cell.angle_gamma   90.00
#
_symmetry.space_group_name_H-M   'P 1'
#
loop_
_entity.id
_entity.type
_entity.pdbx_description
1 polymer ?
#
loop_
_entity_poly.entity_id
_entity_poly.type
_entity_poly.pdbx_seq_one_letter_code
_entity_poly.pdbx_strand_id
1 'polypeptide(L)'
;GDKIAVIGKNNSRWCIAYMATITYGAIVVPILQDFNPNDVHHIVTHSESVFLFTSDSIWDHLEEERLTGLRAVFSLSDFRCLHQRDGETINRFLKHLDDEMHETYPKGFRREDVQYTTLSNDKVMLLNYTSGTTGFSKGVMLTGNNLAGNVTFGIRTELLKKGDKVLSFLPLAHAYGCAFD
;
A
#
# COMPACT_ATOMS: atom_id res chain seq x y z
N GLY A 1 -0.33 14.55 4.01
CA GLY A 1 -0.37 13.27 3.43
C GLY A 1 -0.58 12.17 4.43
N ASP A 2 -1.75 11.55 4.37
CA ASP A 2 -2.01 10.35 5.14
C ASP A 2 -1.05 9.24 4.72
N LYS A 3 -0.69 8.37 5.67
CA LYS A 3 0.14 7.20 5.39
C LYS A 3 -0.74 5.96 5.46
N ILE A 4 -0.53 5.07 4.50
CA ILE A 4 -1.29 3.82 4.36
C ILE A 4 -0.30 2.66 4.35
N ALA A 5 -0.37 1.80 5.34
CA ALA A 5 0.49 0.63 5.46
C ALA A 5 -0.07 -0.55 4.65
N VAL A 6 0.82 -1.32 4.03
CA VAL A 6 0.48 -2.52 3.28
C VAL A 6 1.45 -3.64 3.65
N ILE A 7 0.93 -4.78 4.18
CA ILE A 7 1.72 -5.95 4.56
C ILE A 7 1.04 -7.24 4.10
N GLY A 8 1.76 -8.10 3.40
CA GLY A 8 1.25 -9.40 2.96
C GLY A 8 2.10 -10.01 1.86
N LYS A 9 1.72 -11.23 1.44
CA LYS A 9 2.35 -11.91 0.31
C LYS A 9 2.05 -11.20 -0.99
N ASN A 10 2.96 -11.37 -1.97
CA ASN A 10 2.74 -10.88 -3.34
C ASN A 10 1.41 -11.39 -3.89
N ASN A 11 0.53 -10.47 -4.22
CA ASN A 11 -0.73 -10.74 -4.92
C ASN A 11 -1.25 -9.46 -5.59
N SER A 12 -2.23 -9.61 -6.47
CA SER A 12 -2.79 -8.48 -7.23
C SER A 12 -3.42 -7.40 -6.34
N ARG A 13 -4.03 -7.78 -5.22
CA ARG A 13 -4.65 -6.80 -4.31
C ARG A 13 -3.62 -6.00 -3.52
N TRP A 14 -2.46 -6.59 -3.23
CA TRP A 14 -1.33 -5.85 -2.68
C TRP A 14 -0.91 -4.74 -3.66
N CYS A 15 -0.75 -5.08 -4.95
CA CYS A 15 -0.41 -4.09 -5.98
C CYS A 15 -1.51 -3.01 -6.12
N ILE A 16 -2.79 -3.41 -6.07
CA ILE A 16 -3.91 -2.47 -6.15
C ILE A 16 -3.88 -1.50 -4.95
N ALA A 17 -3.73 -1.99 -3.72
CA ALA A 17 -3.64 -1.14 -2.53
C ALA A 17 -2.46 -0.17 -2.61
N TYR A 18 -1.29 -0.65 -3.04
CA TYR A 18 -0.09 0.16 -3.23
C TYR A 18 -0.31 1.26 -4.28
N MET A 19 -0.74 0.89 -5.48
CA MET A 19 -0.95 1.84 -6.58
C MET A 19 -2.08 2.82 -6.29
N ALA A 20 -3.19 2.35 -5.70
CA ALA A 20 -4.29 3.22 -5.30
C ALA A 20 -3.82 4.26 -4.27
N THR A 21 -2.99 3.88 -3.31
CA THR A 21 -2.43 4.80 -2.32
C THR A 21 -1.62 5.91 -2.97
N ILE A 22 -0.70 5.56 -3.88
CA ILE A 22 0.16 6.53 -4.56
C ILE A 22 -0.66 7.45 -5.47
N THR A 23 -1.57 6.88 -6.27
CA THR A 23 -2.36 7.65 -7.24
C THR A 23 -3.39 8.56 -6.57
N TYR A 24 -3.87 8.18 -5.39
CA TYR A 24 -4.70 9.05 -4.54
C TYR A 24 -3.90 10.23 -3.94
N GLY A 25 -2.58 10.10 -3.84
CA GLY A 25 -1.70 11.12 -3.27
C GLY A 25 -1.41 10.95 -1.78
N ALA A 26 -1.65 9.76 -1.26
CA ALA A 26 -1.21 9.35 0.08
C ALA A 26 0.20 8.74 0.02
N ILE A 27 0.83 8.58 1.18
CA ILE A 27 2.15 7.97 1.31
C ILE A 27 1.97 6.49 1.62
N VAL A 28 2.50 5.62 0.76
CA VAL A 28 2.46 4.19 1.01
C VAL A 28 3.60 3.76 1.93
N VAL A 29 3.30 2.86 2.86
CA VAL A 29 4.23 2.25 3.82
C VAL A 29 4.23 0.74 3.60
N PRO A 30 5.01 0.23 2.65
CA PRO A 30 5.11 -1.20 2.43
C PRO A 30 5.92 -1.85 3.53
N ILE A 31 5.38 -2.91 4.11
CA ILE A 31 6.01 -3.67 5.20
C ILE A 31 6.30 -5.08 4.71
N LEU A 32 7.52 -5.56 4.93
CA LEU A 32 7.88 -6.93 4.60
C LEU A 32 7.05 -7.91 5.42
N GLN A 33 6.49 -8.91 4.75
CA GLN A 33 5.60 -9.90 5.37
C GLN A 33 6.27 -10.71 6.49
N ASP A 34 7.59 -10.84 6.44
CA ASP A 34 8.39 -11.64 7.36
C ASP A 34 8.82 -10.85 8.62
N PHE A 35 8.41 -9.59 8.75
CA PHE A 35 8.63 -8.84 9.98
C PHE A 35 7.79 -9.43 11.10
N ASN A 36 8.40 -9.49 12.29
CA ASN A 36 7.69 -9.96 13.47
C ASN A 36 6.61 -8.94 13.92
N PRO A 37 5.60 -9.36 14.70
CA PRO A 37 4.52 -8.46 15.11
C PRO A 37 4.98 -7.19 15.82
N ASN A 38 6.06 -7.22 16.61
CA ASN A 38 6.58 -6.04 17.28
C ASN A 38 7.14 -5.00 16.29
N ASP A 39 7.84 -5.47 15.24
CA ASP A 39 8.32 -4.59 14.19
C ASP A 39 7.15 -3.98 13.41
N VAL A 40 6.11 -4.76 13.12
CA VAL A 40 4.91 -4.26 12.45
C VAL A 40 4.21 -3.19 13.30
N HIS A 41 4.01 -3.44 14.61
CA HIS A 41 3.46 -2.43 15.53
C HIS A 41 4.30 -1.16 15.53
N HIS A 42 5.63 -1.31 15.62
CA HIS A 42 6.54 -0.16 15.60
C HIS A 42 6.40 0.63 14.30
N ILE A 43 6.45 -0.03 13.14
CA ILE A 43 6.39 0.62 11.84
C ILE A 43 5.06 1.35 11.64
N VAL A 44 3.93 0.70 11.93
CA VAL A 44 2.60 1.30 11.77
C VAL A 44 2.44 2.52 12.68
N THR A 45 2.89 2.43 13.93
CA THR A 45 2.82 3.54 14.89
C THR A 45 3.78 4.67 14.53
N HIS A 46 5.05 4.35 14.23
CA HIS A 46 6.07 5.34 13.91
C HIS A 46 5.80 6.05 12.58
N SER A 47 5.25 5.36 11.60
CA SER A 47 4.82 5.98 10.34
C SER A 47 3.56 6.82 10.49
N GLU A 48 2.85 6.70 11.62
CA GLU A 48 1.51 7.30 11.81
C GLU A 48 0.52 6.87 10.72
N SER A 49 0.56 5.59 10.33
CA SER A 49 -0.36 5.06 9.33
C SER A 49 -1.79 5.09 9.84
N VAL A 50 -2.71 5.58 9.00
CA VAL A 50 -4.14 5.69 9.34
C VAL A 50 -4.95 4.49 8.86
N PHE A 51 -4.49 3.79 7.82
CA PHE A 51 -5.05 2.53 7.33
C PHE A 51 -3.96 1.48 7.21
N LEU A 52 -4.39 0.22 7.38
CA LEU A 52 -3.55 -0.95 7.17
C LEU A 52 -4.27 -1.92 6.22
N PHE A 53 -3.62 -2.29 5.12
CA PHE A 53 -4.01 -3.42 4.29
C PHE A 53 -3.14 -4.62 4.65
N THR A 54 -3.75 -5.73 5.05
CA THR A 54 -3.01 -6.90 5.55
C THR A 54 -3.68 -8.20 5.17
N SER A 55 -2.95 -9.32 5.21
CA SER A 55 -3.58 -10.64 5.19
C SER A 55 -4.23 -10.93 6.54
N ASP A 56 -5.33 -11.69 6.52
CA ASP A 56 -6.05 -12.07 7.74
C ASP A 56 -5.12 -12.77 8.75
N SER A 57 -4.28 -13.68 8.25
CA SER A 57 -3.33 -14.43 9.09
C SER A 57 -2.27 -13.54 9.77
N ILE A 58 -1.90 -12.41 9.18
CA ILE A 58 -1.00 -11.45 9.83
C ILE A 58 -1.78 -10.67 10.88
N TRP A 59 -3.01 -10.22 10.53
CA TRP A 59 -3.85 -9.47 11.47
C TRP A 59 -4.13 -10.25 12.76
N ASP A 60 -4.41 -11.54 12.67
CA ASP A 60 -4.66 -12.42 13.80
C ASP A 60 -3.49 -12.49 14.82
N HIS A 61 -2.29 -12.07 14.42
CA HIS A 61 -1.10 -12.05 15.29
C HIS A 61 -0.73 -10.63 15.78
N LEU A 62 -1.50 -9.61 15.39
CA LEU A 62 -1.26 -8.23 15.83
C LEU A 62 -2.15 -7.89 17.02
N GLU A 63 -1.60 -7.08 17.92
CA GLU A 63 -2.30 -6.56 19.10
C GLU A 63 -2.97 -5.22 18.74
N GLU A 64 -4.29 -5.23 18.60
CA GLU A 64 -5.09 -4.06 18.20
C GLU A 64 -4.86 -2.86 19.13
N GLU A 65 -4.73 -3.10 20.42
CA GLU A 65 -4.54 -2.07 21.44
C GLU A 65 -3.24 -1.26 21.24
N ARG A 66 -2.27 -1.83 20.55
CA ARG A 66 -1.00 -1.17 20.21
C ARG A 66 -1.07 -0.34 18.93
N LEU A 67 -2.14 -0.46 18.17
CA LEU A 67 -2.34 0.18 16.86
C LEU A 67 -3.36 1.32 16.93
N THR A 68 -3.30 2.09 18.00
CA THR A 68 -4.29 3.15 18.33
C THR A 68 -4.42 4.27 17.29
N GLY A 69 -3.44 4.44 16.41
CA GLY A 69 -3.47 5.41 15.29
C GLY A 69 -4.28 4.95 14.09
N LEU A 70 -4.54 3.64 13.94
CA LEU A 70 -5.31 3.14 12.82
C LEU A 70 -6.79 3.48 12.94
N ARG A 71 -7.35 3.97 11.85
CA ARG A 71 -8.81 4.20 11.69
C ARG A 71 -9.51 2.95 11.19
N ALA A 72 -8.86 2.20 10.29
CA ALA A 72 -9.37 0.92 9.82
C ALA A 72 -8.26 -0.01 9.31
N VAL A 73 -8.59 -1.30 9.26
CA VAL A 73 -7.77 -2.39 8.71
C VAL A 73 -8.59 -3.14 7.66
N PHE A 74 -7.98 -3.41 6.52
CA PHE A 74 -8.60 -4.09 5.39
C PHE A 74 -7.87 -5.39 5.03
N SER A 75 -8.63 -6.42 4.70
CA SER A 75 -8.08 -7.68 4.21
C SER A 75 -7.56 -7.56 2.78
N LEU A 76 -6.37 -8.09 2.51
CA LEU A 76 -5.85 -8.28 1.16
C LEU A 76 -6.50 -9.46 0.41
N SER A 77 -7.40 -10.22 1.05
CA SER A 77 -8.11 -11.31 0.38
C SER A 77 -9.31 -10.84 -0.43
N ASP A 78 -10.00 -9.76 0.01
CA ASP A 78 -11.24 -9.27 -0.60
C ASP A 78 -11.54 -7.79 -0.33
N PHE A 79 -10.64 -7.08 0.34
CA PHE A 79 -10.80 -5.70 0.78
C PHE A 79 -11.89 -5.45 1.83
N ARG A 80 -12.45 -6.50 2.45
CA ARG A 80 -13.37 -6.29 3.58
C ARG A 80 -12.67 -5.61 4.75
N CYS A 81 -13.42 -4.87 5.54
CA CYS A 81 -12.94 -4.28 6.77
C CYS A 81 -12.79 -5.35 7.84
N LEU A 82 -11.56 -5.52 8.37
CA LEU A 82 -11.24 -6.41 9.49
C LEU A 82 -11.43 -5.72 10.83
N HIS A 83 -11.10 -4.43 10.89
CA HIS A 83 -11.23 -3.59 12.07
C HIS A 83 -11.53 -2.15 11.67
N GLN A 84 -12.34 -1.46 12.45
CA GLN A 84 -12.59 -0.02 12.34
C GLN A 84 -12.83 0.59 13.72
N ARG A 85 -12.26 1.78 13.94
CA ARG A 85 -12.33 2.44 15.24
C ARG A 85 -13.62 3.22 15.46
N ASP A 86 -14.10 3.88 14.41
CA ASP A 86 -15.20 4.85 14.50
C ASP A 86 -16.55 4.21 14.15
N GLY A 87 -16.98 3.23 14.95
CA GLY A 87 -18.28 2.57 14.79
C GLY A 87 -18.39 1.81 13.48
N GLU A 88 -19.52 1.93 12.78
CA GLU A 88 -19.83 1.15 11.56
C GLU A 88 -19.63 1.94 10.25
N THR A 89 -18.96 3.09 10.28
CA THR A 89 -18.90 4.02 9.14
C THR A 89 -18.27 3.40 7.90
N ILE A 90 -17.14 2.70 8.07
CA ILE A 90 -16.43 2.06 6.95
C ILE A 90 -17.24 0.88 6.38
N ASN A 91 -17.77 0.03 7.23
CA ASN A 91 -18.61 -1.09 6.79
C ASN A 91 -19.87 -0.61 6.06
N ARG A 92 -20.47 0.49 6.54
CA ARG A 92 -21.61 1.11 5.86
C ARG A 92 -21.23 1.64 4.48
N PHE A 93 -20.10 2.34 4.38
CA PHE A 93 -19.57 2.82 3.11
C PHE A 93 -19.30 1.67 2.13
N LEU A 94 -18.58 0.62 2.56
CA LEU A 94 -18.28 -0.54 1.71
C LEU A 94 -19.54 -1.25 1.22
N LYS A 95 -20.58 -1.30 2.05
CA LYS A 95 -21.87 -1.92 1.68
C LYS A 95 -22.58 -1.17 0.57
N HIS A 96 -22.42 0.14 0.49
CA HIS A 96 -23.07 1.00 -0.52
C HIS A 96 -22.13 1.42 -1.65
N LEU A 97 -20.88 0.93 -1.66
CA LEU A 97 -19.89 1.34 -2.63
C LEU A 97 -20.32 1.07 -4.08
N ASP A 98 -20.93 -0.08 -4.34
CA ASP A 98 -21.42 -0.43 -5.68
C ASP A 98 -22.58 0.48 -6.11
N ASP A 99 -23.46 0.83 -5.20
CA ASP A 99 -24.58 1.75 -5.47
C ASP A 99 -24.04 3.14 -5.80
N GLU A 100 -23.10 3.67 -5.01
CA GLU A 100 -22.44 4.96 -5.27
C GLU A 100 -21.67 4.97 -6.60
N MET A 101 -21.00 3.86 -6.94
CA MET A 101 -20.33 3.70 -8.24
C MET A 101 -21.33 3.72 -9.39
N HIS A 102 -22.48 3.06 -9.28
CA HIS A 102 -23.52 3.08 -10.29
C HIS A 102 -24.18 4.46 -10.43
N GLU A 103 -24.39 5.17 -9.33
CA GLU A 103 -24.94 6.53 -9.36
C GLU A 103 -23.95 7.51 -9.99
N THR A 104 -22.66 7.43 -9.63
CA THR A 104 -21.62 8.31 -10.15
C THR A 104 -21.30 8.02 -11.62
N TYR A 105 -21.31 6.75 -12.00
CA TYR A 105 -20.97 6.28 -13.35
C TYR A 105 -22.07 5.42 -13.97
N PRO A 106 -23.25 5.98 -14.28
CA PRO A 106 -24.42 5.21 -14.75
C PRO A 106 -24.21 4.50 -16.09
N LYS A 107 -23.20 4.91 -16.86
CA LYS A 107 -22.78 4.27 -18.12
C LYS A 107 -21.57 3.36 -17.97
N GLY A 108 -21.21 3.01 -16.71
CA GLY A 108 -20.01 2.27 -16.35
C GLY A 108 -18.77 3.18 -16.26
N PHE A 109 -17.83 2.78 -15.41
CA PHE A 109 -16.56 3.46 -15.24
C PHE A 109 -15.65 3.26 -16.45
N ARG A 110 -15.06 4.33 -16.97
CA ARG A 110 -14.22 4.33 -18.18
C ARG A 110 -12.86 4.89 -17.87
N ARG A 111 -11.90 4.69 -18.77
CA ARG A 111 -10.54 5.21 -18.65
C ARG A 111 -10.50 6.74 -18.49
N GLU A 112 -11.42 7.44 -19.16
CA GLU A 112 -11.55 8.90 -19.15
C GLU A 112 -12.04 9.43 -17.80
N ASP A 113 -12.70 8.59 -17.00
CA ASP A 113 -13.20 8.94 -15.67
C ASP A 113 -12.09 8.87 -14.61
N VAL A 114 -10.94 8.28 -14.94
CA VAL A 114 -9.81 8.17 -14.01
C VAL A 114 -9.17 9.55 -13.80
N GLN A 115 -9.23 10.04 -12.58
CA GLN A 115 -8.58 11.29 -12.17
C GLN A 115 -7.45 10.98 -11.19
N TYR A 116 -6.24 11.29 -11.59
CA TYR A 116 -5.08 11.18 -10.71
C TYR A 116 -4.83 12.50 -9.97
N THR A 117 -4.48 12.40 -8.70
CA THR A 117 -4.05 13.57 -7.95
C THR A 117 -2.75 14.10 -8.55
N THR A 118 -2.74 15.38 -8.91
CA THR A 118 -1.53 16.05 -9.41
C THR A 118 -0.62 16.38 -8.25
N LEU A 119 0.45 15.61 -8.09
CA LEU A 119 1.49 15.85 -7.10
C LEU A 119 2.81 16.18 -7.78
N SER A 120 3.59 17.08 -7.16
CA SER A 120 4.99 17.26 -7.56
C SER A 120 5.79 16.00 -7.25
N ASN A 121 6.64 15.58 -8.18
CA ASN A 121 7.53 14.43 -7.99
C ASN A 121 8.53 14.60 -6.84
N ASP A 122 8.69 15.81 -6.29
CA ASP A 122 9.52 16.07 -5.11
C ASP A 122 8.83 15.65 -3.80
N LYS A 123 7.53 15.37 -3.84
CA LYS A 123 6.80 14.90 -2.66
C LYS A 123 7.18 13.47 -2.30
N VAL A 124 7.24 13.19 -0.99
CA VAL A 124 7.39 11.83 -0.49
C VAL A 124 6.14 11.03 -0.85
N MET A 125 6.33 9.90 -1.51
CA MET A 125 5.26 8.98 -1.91
C MET A 125 5.39 7.61 -1.25
N LEU A 126 6.59 7.28 -0.77
CA LEU A 126 6.89 5.98 -0.20
C LEU A 126 7.73 6.15 1.05
N LEU A 127 7.36 5.45 2.11
CA LEU A 127 8.14 5.34 3.34
C LEU A 127 8.53 3.88 3.55
N ASN A 128 9.75 3.54 3.20
CA ASN A 128 10.24 2.16 3.26
C ASN A 128 11.07 1.92 4.53
N TYR A 129 10.77 0.87 5.27
CA TYR A 129 11.47 0.54 6.51
C TYR A 129 12.52 -0.54 6.26
N THR A 130 13.72 -0.29 6.76
CA THR A 130 14.82 -1.25 6.72
C THR A 130 15.12 -1.76 8.12
N SER A 131 15.53 -3.02 8.24
CA SER A 131 16.05 -3.57 9.50
C SER A 131 17.31 -2.79 9.89
N GLY A 132 17.20 -1.94 10.92
CA GLY A 132 18.33 -1.16 11.40
C GLY A 132 19.36 -2.04 12.13
N THR A 133 20.62 -1.80 11.89
CA THR A 133 21.74 -2.43 12.65
C THR A 133 21.72 -2.06 14.15
N THR A 134 20.93 -1.07 14.53
CA THR A 134 20.79 -0.55 15.90
C THR A 134 19.55 -1.07 16.64
N GLY A 135 18.84 -2.09 16.10
CA GLY A 135 17.69 -2.72 16.74
C GLY A 135 16.31 -2.10 16.43
N PHE A 136 16.25 -0.93 15.80
CA PHE A 136 15.00 -0.30 15.38
C PHE A 136 14.96 -0.11 13.86
N SER A 137 13.82 -0.41 13.25
CA SER A 137 13.59 -0.17 11.83
C SER A 137 13.64 1.33 11.52
N LYS A 138 14.38 1.71 10.48
CA LYS A 138 14.50 3.11 10.04
C LYS A 138 13.64 3.33 8.81
N GLY A 139 12.85 4.39 8.81
CA GLY A 139 12.02 4.80 7.67
C GLY A 139 12.83 5.61 6.65
N VAL A 140 12.95 5.11 5.44
CA VAL A 140 13.57 5.79 4.30
C VAL A 140 12.47 6.46 3.49
N MET A 141 12.53 7.78 3.38
CA MET A 141 11.58 8.57 2.59
C MET A 141 12.00 8.59 1.12
N LEU A 142 11.14 8.11 0.25
CA LEU A 142 11.34 8.12 -1.19
C LEU A 142 10.32 9.04 -1.87
N THR A 143 10.82 9.89 -2.74
CA THR A 143 10.00 10.83 -3.52
C THR A 143 9.54 10.20 -4.84
N GLY A 144 8.59 10.85 -5.52
CA GLY A 144 8.21 10.48 -6.87
C GLY A 144 9.39 10.46 -7.85
N ASN A 145 10.37 11.38 -7.68
CA ASN A 145 11.58 11.39 -8.50
C ASN A 145 12.44 10.13 -8.30
N ASN A 146 12.53 9.60 -7.07
CA ASN A 146 13.25 8.37 -6.81
C ASN A 146 12.59 7.18 -7.53
N LEU A 147 11.25 7.08 -7.46
CA LEU A 147 10.50 6.02 -8.14
C LEU A 147 10.60 6.15 -9.66
N ALA A 148 10.39 7.36 -10.20
CA ALA A 148 10.50 7.63 -11.64
C ALA A 148 11.90 7.35 -12.18
N GLY A 149 12.95 7.59 -11.39
CA GLY A 149 14.32 7.26 -11.73
C GLY A 149 14.51 5.75 -11.95
N ASN A 150 13.99 4.92 -11.05
CA ASN A 150 14.05 3.46 -11.18
C ASN A 150 13.27 2.96 -12.41
N VAL A 151 12.05 3.46 -12.62
CA VAL A 151 11.24 3.12 -13.81
C VAL A 151 11.97 3.52 -15.10
N THR A 152 12.53 4.73 -15.13
CA THR A 152 13.29 5.22 -16.30
C THR A 152 14.51 4.36 -16.57
N PHE A 153 15.23 3.95 -15.53
CA PHE A 153 16.37 3.03 -15.66
C PHE A 153 15.91 1.69 -16.23
N GLY A 154 14.85 1.09 -15.68
CA GLY A 154 14.31 -0.18 -16.18
C GLY A 154 13.91 -0.13 -17.65
N ILE A 155 13.24 0.95 -18.08
CA ILE A 155 12.86 1.14 -19.49
C ILE A 155 14.09 1.30 -20.39
N ARG A 156 15.10 2.07 -19.97
CA ARG A 156 16.30 2.34 -20.79
C ARG A 156 17.24 1.14 -20.91
N THR A 157 17.24 0.24 -19.95
CA THR A 157 18.08 -0.97 -20.00
C THR A 157 17.50 -2.07 -20.89
N GLU A 158 16.25 -1.90 -21.36
CA GLU A 158 15.55 -2.86 -22.24
C GLU A 158 15.65 -4.32 -21.78
N LEU A 159 15.70 -4.53 -20.44
CA LEU A 159 15.82 -5.86 -19.86
C LEU A 159 14.60 -6.74 -20.15
N LEU A 160 13.44 -6.13 -20.36
CA LEU A 160 12.17 -6.82 -20.61
C LEU A 160 11.51 -6.30 -21.89
N LYS A 161 10.94 -7.22 -22.66
CA LYS A 161 10.17 -6.93 -23.87
C LYS A 161 8.72 -7.38 -23.70
N LYS A 162 7.83 -6.79 -24.50
CA LYS A 162 6.42 -7.20 -24.50
C LYS A 162 6.30 -8.69 -24.83
N GLY A 163 5.71 -9.44 -23.91
CA GLY A 163 5.51 -10.89 -24.02
C GLY A 163 6.51 -11.72 -23.21
N ASP A 164 7.53 -11.12 -22.64
CA ASP A 164 8.43 -11.80 -21.72
C ASP A 164 7.68 -12.23 -20.46
N LYS A 165 8.13 -13.33 -19.86
CA LYS A 165 7.60 -13.83 -18.60
C LYS A 165 8.62 -13.58 -17.49
N VAL A 166 8.19 -12.93 -16.43
CA VAL A 166 9.01 -12.63 -15.25
C VAL A 166 8.56 -13.51 -14.09
N LEU A 167 9.52 -14.06 -13.36
CA LEU A 167 9.24 -14.76 -12.11
C LEU A 167 9.31 -13.75 -10.96
N SER A 168 8.14 -13.35 -10.46
CA SER A 168 8.01 -12.48 -9.28
C SER A 168 8.17 -13.32 -8.01
N PHE A 169 9.37 -13.33 -7.42
CA PHE A 169 9.66 -14.04 -6.17
C PHE A 169 10.19 -13.13 -5.06
N LEU A 170 10.64 -11.92 -5.42
CA LEU A 170 11.04 -10.94 -4.44
C LEU A 170 9.81 -10.31 -3.77
N PRO A 171 9.86 -9.99 -2.47
CA PRO A 171 8.75 -9.28 -1.83
C PRO A 171 8.49 -7.94 -2.52
N LEU A 172 7.24 -7.68 -2.93
CA LEU A 172 6.84 -6.39 -3.50
C LEU A 172 7.04 -5.22 -2.52
N ALA A 173 7.05 -5.50 -1.22
CA ALA A 173 7.39 -4.51 -0.20
C ALA A 173 8.88 -4.11 -0.22
N HIS A 174 9.74 -4.85 -0.89
CA HIS A 174 11.14 -4.46 -1.10
C HIS A 174 11.24 -3.51 -2.28
N ALA A 175 12.04 -2.44 -2.13
CA ALA A 175 12.14 -1.39 -3.16
C ALA A 175 12.51 -1.92 -4.56
N TYR A 176 13.31 -2.99 -4.64
CA TYR A 176 13.67 -3.62 -5.92
C TYR A 176 12.48 -4.38 -6.52
N GLY A 177 11.76 -5.22 -5.74
CA GLY A 177 10.57 -5.92 -6.20
C GLY A 177 9.49 -4.95 -6.70
N CYS A 178 9.25 -3.89 -5.94
CA CYS A 178 8.29 -2.85 -6.31
C CYS A 178 8.64 -2.12 -7.63
N ALA A 179 9.92 -2.02 -7.98
CA ALA A 179 10.36 -1.27 -9.17
C ALA A 179 10.40 -2.12 -10.44
N PHE A 180 10.54 -3.45 -10.33
CA PHE A 180 10.84 -4.33 -11.45
C PHE A 180 9.86 -5.50 -11.66
N ASP A 181 8.95 -5.77 -10.73
CA ASP A 181 7.85 -6.72 -10.85
C ASP A 181 6.55 -6.03 -11.27
#